data_6300f673406742d9ecc5e2d41318b42c
#
_entry.id   6300f673406742d9ecc5e2d41318b42c
#
_cell.length_a   1.000
_cell.length_b   1.000
_cell.length_c   1.000
_cell.angle_alpha   90.00
_cell.angle_beta   90.00
_cell.angle_gamma   90.00
#
_symmetry.space_group_name_H-M   'P 1'
#
loop_
_entity.id
_entity.type
_entity.pdbx_description
1 polymer ?
#
loop_
_entity_poly.entity_id
_entity_poly.type
_entity_poly.pdbx_seq_one_letter_code
_entity_poly.pdbx_strand_id
1 'polypeptide(L)'
;MKLGIIMQPESGCFERAKELGLDFVEFDCNPVEYFGRPVEELWNSRETLKEESRRTGVEVGAVGRWASRILDRTGAVIQEEWTAVKRVIDFGAYLGAKYYLCSVAYVEELSYYQNITAAIKVLNQIVAYAKEKGMECAIVNCMMGGN
;
A
#
# COMPACT_ATOMS: atom_id res chain seq x y z
N MET A 1 10.44 11.56 -18.57
CA MET A 1 9.30 11.33 -17.68
C MET A 1 9.16 9.83 -17.52
N LYS A 2 9.03 9.31 -16.31
CA LYS A 2 8.74 7.88 -16.10
C LYS A 2 7.23 7.64 -16.12
N LEU A 3 6.81 6.55 -16.75
CA LEU A 3 5.42 6.10 -16.82
C LEU A 3 5.25 4.78 -16.09
N GLY A 4 4.16 4.63 -15.38
CA GLY A 4 3.84 3.39 -14.64
C GLY A 4 2.36 3.06 -14.66
N ILE A 5 2.03 1.91 -14.10
CA ILE A 5 0.66 1.41 -14.02
C ILE A 5 0.43 0.69 -12.69
N ILE A 6 -0.81 0.77 -12.19
CA ILE A 6 -1.25 -0.02 -11.04
C ILE A 6 -1.52 -1.45 -11.51
N MET A 7 -0.93 -2.43 -10.82
CA MET A 7 -1.09 -3.85 -11.13
C MET A 7 -1.22 -4.67 -9.84
N GLN A 8 -1.81 -5.84 -9.95
CA GLN A 8 -1.73 -6.85 -8.90
C GLN A 8 -0.31 -7.42 -8.84
N PRO A 9 0.25 -7.66 -7.63
CA PRO A 9 1.57 -8.26 -7.46
C PRO A 9 1.53 -9.77 -7.77
N GLU A 10 1.58 -10.10 -9.03
CA GLU A 10 1.54 -11.47 -9.56
C GLU A 10 2.66 -11.72 -10.56
N SER A 11 3.04 -12.98 -10.74
CA SER A 11 4.05 -13.36 -11.72
C SER A 11 3.63 -12.94 -13.14
N GLY A 12 4.59 -12.41 -13.91
CA GLY A 12 4.37 -11.90 -15.27
C GLY A 12 3.88 -10.45 -15.34
N CYS A 13 3.62 -9.77 -14.20
CA CYS A 13 3.20 -8.37 -14.22
C CYS A 13 4.29 -7.45 -14.78
N PHE A 14 5.56 -7.73 -14.52
CA PHE A 14 6.68 -6.94 -15.00
C PHE A 14 6.91 -7.10 -16.51
N GLU A 15 6.73 -8.30 -17.06
CA GLU A 15 6.79 -8.54 -18.51
C GLU A 15 5.71 -7.74 -19.22
N ARG A 16 4.48 -7.77 -18.69
CA ARG A 16 3.35 -7.01 -19.24
C ARG A 16 3.61 -5.51 -19.19
N ALA A 17 4.15 -4.99 -18.09
CA ALA A 17 4.52 -3.59 -17.99
C ALA A 17 5.62 -3.21 -19.00
N LYS A 18 6.62 -4.07 -19.18
CA LYS A 18 7.71 -3.88 -20.16
C LYS A 18 7.18 -3.89 -21.61
N GLU A 19 6.28 -4.81 -21.95
CA GLU A 19 5.65 -4.86 -23.28
C GLU A 19 4.85 -3.59 -23.61
N LEU A 20 4.28 -2.95 -22.56
CA LEU A 20 3.59 -1.66 -22.69
C LEU A 20 4.54 -0.45 -22.70
N GLY A 21 5.86 -0.67 -22.60
CA GLY A 21 6.84 0.41 -22.56
C GLY A 21 6.85 1.22 -21.26
N LEU A 22 6.45 0.61 -20.15
CA LEU A 22 6.36 1.28 -18.84
C LEU A 22 7.65 1.12 -18.05
N ASP A 23 7.98 2.14 -17.25
CA ASP A 23 9.19 2.20 -16.44
C ASP A 23 9.02 1.55 -15.07
N PHE A 24 7.79 1.55 -14.53
CA PHE A 24 7.52 1.02 -13.18
C PHE A 24 6.09 0.49 -13.03
N VAL A 25 5.90 -0.32 -12.00
CA VAL A 25 4.59 -0.75 -11.52
C VAL A 25 4.32 -0.16 -10.13
N GLU A 26 3.06 0.12 -9.84
CA GLU A 26 2.53 0.34 -8.50
C GLU A 26 1.71 -0.89 -8.12
N PHE A 27 2.02 -1.51 -7.00
CA PHE A 27 1.31 -2.71 -6.57
C PHE A 27 0.08 -2.39 -5.72
N ASP A 28 -1.07 -2.89 -6.16
CA ASP A 28 -2.29 -2.94 -5.38
C ASP A 28 -2.19 -4.06 -4.33
N CYS A 29 -2.01 -3.66 -3.07
CA CYS A 29 -1.93 -4.55 -1.91
C CYS A 29 -3.15 -4.38 -0.99
N ASN A 30 -4.30 -4.03 -1.54
CA ASN A 30 -5.54 -3.86 -0.80
C ASN A 30 -6.01 -5.16 -0.12
N PRO A 31 -6.91 -5.08 0.88
CA PRO A 31 -7.56 -6.25 1.45
C PRO A 31 -8.30 -7.10 0.42
N VAL A 32 -8.46 -8.39 0.70
CA VAL A 32 -9.09 -9.36 -0.22
C VAL A 32 -10.53 -8.95 -0.59
N GLU A 33 -11.28 -8.36 0.34
CA GLU A 33 -12.64 -7.83 0.11
C GLU A 33 -12.67 -6.64 -0.88
N TYR A 34 -11.51 -6.05 -1.18
CA TYR A 34 -11.32 -4.99 -2.18
C TYR A 34 -10.43 -5.47 -3.34
N PHE A 35 -10.59 -6.71 -3.74
CA PHE A 35 -9.89 -7.36 -4.85
C PHE A 35 -8.37 -7.50 -4.68
N GLY A 36 -7.86 -7.28 -3.48
CA GLY A 36 -6.44 -7.51 -3.16
C GLY A 36 -6.14 -8.97 -2.84
N ARG A 37 -4.92 -9.21 -2.35
CA ARG A 37 -4.43 -10.55 -1.98
C ARG A 37 -4.09 -10.64 -0.50
N PRO A 38 -4.14 -11.83 0.10
CA PRO A 38 -3.67 -12.04 1.47
C PRO A 38 -2.21 -11.58 1.63
N VAL A 39 -1.92 -10.83 2.68
CA VAL A 39 -0.58 -10.23 2.88
C VAL A 39 0.53 -11.28 3.00
N GLU A 40 0.23 -12.49 3.46
CA GLU A 40 1.21 -13.57 3.52
C GLU A 40 1.52 -14.15 2.12
N GLU A 41 0.57 -14.16 1.21
CA GLU A 41 0.82 -14.51 -0.20
C GLU A 41 1.70 -13.47 -0.87
N LEU A 42 1.45 -12.16 -0.63
CA LEU A 42 2.30 -11.08 -1.11
C LEU A 42 3.74 -11.29 -0.62
N TRP A 43 3.89 -11.53 0.67
CA TRP A 43 5.20 -11.76 1.24
C TRP A 43 5.91 -12.98 0.66
N ASN A 44 5.20 -14.07 0.46
CA ASN A 44 5.76 -15.31 -0.10
C ASN A 44 6.18 -15.16 -1.58
N SER A 45 5.54 -14.26 -2.34
CA SER A 45 5.89 -13.99 -3.74
C SER A 45 7.06 -13.02 -3.93
N ARG A 46 7.56 -12.38 -2.88
CA ARG A 46 8.54 -11.28 -2.95
C ARG A 46 9.84 -11.63 -3.70
N GLU A 47 10.36 -12.85 -3.53
CA GLU A 47 11.61 -13.27 -4.20
C GLU A 47 11.41 -13.36 -5.70
N THR A 48 10.33 -14.00 -6.14
CA THR A 48 9.96 -14.13 -7.55
C THR A 48 9.75 -12.77 -8.19
N LEU A 49 8.98 -11.89 -7.54
CA LEU A 49 8.71 -10.55 -8.04
C LEU A 49 9.98 -9.68 -8.11
N LYS A 50 10.88 -9.80 -7.15
CA LYS A 50 12.15 -9.09 -7.17
C LYS A 50 13.04 -9.54 -8.32
N GLU A 51 13.10 -10.84 -8.58
CA GLU A 51 13.87 -11.39 -9.70
C GLU A 51 13.26 -10.97 -11.05
N GLU A 52 11.92 -10.99 -11.20
CA GLU A 52 11.24 -10.52 -12.40
C GLU A 52 11.49 -9.02 -12.65
N SER A 53 11.40 -8.17 -11.63
CA SER A 53 11.74 -6.74 -11.72
C SER A 53 13.18 -6.55 -12.22
N ARG A 54 14.14 -7.28 -11.62
CA ARG A 54 15.55 -7.21 -12.03
C ARG A 54 15.77 -7.65 -13.48
N ARG A 55 15.12 -8.74 -13.91
CA ARG A 55 15.24 -9.29 -15.25
C ARG A 55 14.61 -8.41 -16.32
N THR A 56 13.48 -7.77 -16.01
CA THR A 56 12.77 -6.90 -16.97
C THR A 56 13.32 -5.48 -17.01
N GLY A 57 13.92 -5.01 -15.90
CA GLY A 57 14.33 -3.62 -15.70
C GLY A 57 13.17 -2.69 -15.33
N VAL A 58 11.96 -3.23 -15.10
CA VAL A 58 10.81 -2.46 -14.62
C VAL A 58 10.86 -2.37 -13.10
N GLU A 59 10.82 -1.16 -12.55
CA GLU A 59 10.92 -0.92 -11.11
C GLU A 59 9.59 -1.11 -10.39
N VAL A 60 9.62 -1.35 -9.08
CA VAL A 60 8.46 -1.17 -8.21
C VAL A 60 8.52 0.25 -7.66
N GLY A 61 7.66 1.13 -8.17
CA GLY A 61 7.63 2.55 -7.76
C GLY A 61 6.94 2.75 -6.42
N ALA A 62 5.84 2.03 -6.20
CA ALA A 62 5.03 2.11 -5.00
C ALA A 62 4.34 0.79 -4.67
N VAL A 63 3.94 0.65 -3.42
CA VAL A 63 2.96 -0.34 -2.97
C VAL A 63 1.82 0.39 -2.25
N GLY A 64 0.58 0.03 -2.51
CA GLY A 64 -0.57 0.73 -1.95
C GLY A 64 -1.55 -0.19 -1.23
N ARG A 65 -2.04 0.26 -0.06
CA ARG A 65 -3.13 -0.35 0.70
C ARG A 65 -4.13 0.74 1.09
N TRP A 66 -4.69 1.36 0.05
CA TRP A 66 -5.53 2.56 0.20
C TRP A 66 -6.99 2.27 0.52
N ALA A 67 -7.47 1.03 0.35
CA ALA A 67 -8.82 0.63 0.76
C ALA A 67 -8.87 0.01 2.17
N SER A 68 -7.80 0.15 2.96
CA SER A 68 -7.71 -0.36 4.32
C SER A 68 -8.64 0.36 5.28
N ARG A 69 -9.38 -0.39 6.09
CA ARG A 69 -10.14 0.12 7.22
C ARG A 69 -9.37 -0.10 8.51
N ILE A 70 -8.37 0.75 8.74
CA ILE A 70 -7.44 0.61 9.87
C ILE A 70 -8.04 1.08 11.21
N LEU A 71 -9.11 1.86 11.19
CA LEU A 71 -9.82 2.32 12.39
C LEU A 71 -11.15 1.58 12.53
N ASP A 72 -11.46 1.18 13.78
CA ASP A 72 -12.76 0.66 14.13
C ASP A 72 -13.78 1.80 14.34
N ARG A 73 -15.04 1.45 14.64
CA ARG A 73 -16.13 2.41 14.87
C ARG A 73 -15.93 3.34 16.06
N THR A 74 -14.94 3.08 16.92
CA THR A 74 -14.56 3.94 18.06
C THR A 74 -13.37 4.85 17.75
N GLY A 75 -12.74 4.69 16.59
CA GLY A 75 -11.51 5.35 16.20
C GLY A 75 -10.24 4.69 16.74
N ALA A 76 -10.37 3.51 17.34
CA ALA A 76 -9.21 2.74 17.77
C ALA A 76 -8.59 1.98 16.58
N VAL A 77 -7.27 1.77 16.64
CA VAL A 77 -6.53 1.04 15.60
C VAL A 77 -6.84 -0.45 15.68
N ILE A 78 -7.31 -1.03 14.58
CA ILE A 78 -7.51 -2.48 14.41
C ILE A 78 -6.13 -3.13 14.28
N GLN A 79 -5.72 -3.90 15.27
CA GLN A 79 -4.36 -4.45 15.36
C GLN A 79 -4.03 -5.45 14.24
N GLU A 80 -5.01 -6.19 13.77
CA GLU A 80 -4.86 -7.09 12.62
C GLU A 80 -4.52 -6.30 11.35
N GLU A 81 -5.26 -5.22 11.09
CA GLU A 81 -5.01 -4.36 9.94
C GLU A 81 -3.69 -3.59 10.08
N TRP A 82 -3.33 -3.15 11.29
CA TRP A 82 -2.02 -2.56 11.54
C TRP A 82 -0.88 -3.53 11.21
N THR A 83 -1.05 -4.81 11.55
CA THR A 83 -0.09 -5.85 11.20
C THR A 83 0.01 -6.06 9.69
N ALA A 84 -1.13 -6.05 9.00
CA ALA A 84 -1.17 -6.13 7.54
C ALA A 84 -0.49 -4.93 6.86
N VAL A 85 -0.73 -3.71 7.34
CA VAL A 85 -0.06 -2.48 6.87
C VAL A 85 1.45 -2.60 7.00
N LYS A 86 1.96 -3.02 8.16
CA LYS A 86 3.40 -3.23 8.36
C LYS A 86 3.96 -4.26 7.38
N ARG A 87 3.25 -5.35 7.17
CA ARG A 87 3.68 -6.41 6.25
C ARG A 87 3.76 -5.92 4.80
N VAL A 88 2.82 -5.08 4.36
CA VAL A 88 2.86 -4.45 3.02
C VAL A 88 4.02 -3.46 2.91
N ILE A 89 4.30 -2.68 3.95
CA ILE A 89 5.48 -1.79 3.96
C ILE A 89 6.77 -2.62 3.88
N ASP A 90 6.91 -3.69 4.67
CA ASP A 90 8.07 -4.59 4.60
C ASP A 90 8.23 -5.22 3.20
N PHE A 91 7.12 -5.63 2.58
CA PHE A 91 7.09 -6.15 1.21
C PHE A 91 7.56 -5.12 0.19
N GLY A 92 7.03 -3.90 0.25
CA GLY A 92 7.45 -2.81 -0.63
C GLY A 92 8.92 -2.46 -0.47
N ALA A 93 9.40 -2.34 0.76
CA ALA A 93 10.81 -2.06 1.07
C ALA A 93 11.73 -3.17 0.53
N TYR A 94 11.33 -4.44 0.68
CA TYR A 94 12.07 -5.58 0.13
C TYR A 94 12.21 -5.51 -1.39
N LEU A 95 11.14 -5.10 -2.10
CA LEU A 95 11.13 -4.93 -3.55
C LEU A 95 11.86 -3.67 -4.04
N GLY A 96 12.18 -2.75 -3.13
CA GLY A 96 12.84 -1.48 -3.45
C GLY A 96 11.87 -0.38 -3.85
N ALA A 97 10.58 -0.51 -3.48
CA ALA A 97 9.59 0.55 -3.67
C ALA A 97 9.96 1.80 -2.88
N LYS A 98 9.80 2.95 -3.52
CA LYS A 98 10.07 4.24 -2.89
C LYS A 98 8.90 4.73 -2.03
N TYR A 99 7.68 4.44 -2.44
CA TYR A 99 6.48 4.98 -1.83
C TYR A 99 5.56 3.90 -1.28
N TYR A 100 4.99 4.19 -0.11
CA TYR A 100 3.83 3.50 0.42
C TYR A 100 2.60 4.42 0.32
N LEU A 101 1.58 3.98 -0.41
CA LEU A 101 0.34 4.72 -0.57
C LEU A 101 -0.71 4.21 0.42
N CYS A 102 -1.25 5.11 1.20
CA CYS A 102 -2.27 4.81 2.20
C CYS A 102 -3.38 5.84 2.23
N SER A 103 -4.51 5.43 2.77
CA SER A 103 -5.60 6.31 3.17
C SER A 103 -6.12 5.89 4.54
N VAL A 104 -6.94 6.73 5.14
CA VAL A 104 -7.73 6.38 6.33
C VAL A 104 -9.19 6.58 5.97
N ALA A 105 -9.97 5.49 6.03
CA ALA A 105 -11.40 5.53 5.77
C ALA A 105 -12.11 6.35 6.84
N TYR A 106 -13.13 7.10 6.42
CA TYR A 106 -14.03 7.83 7.33
C TYR A 106 -14.86 6.84 8.16
N VAL A 107 -14.97 7.10 9.44
CA VAL A 107 -15.77 6.33 10.40
C VAL A 107 -17.06 7.09 10.68
N GLU A 108 -18.20 6.56 10.25
CA GLU A 108 -19.49 7.25 10.30
C GLU A 108 -19.98 7.53 11.73
N GLU A 109 -19.60 6.67 12.68
CA GLU A 109 -19.97 6.81 14.09
C GLU A 109 -19.21 7.94 14.82
N LEU A 110 -18.17 8.49 14.20
CA LEU A 110 -17.34 9.54 14.78
C LEU A 110 -17.68 10.90 14.18
N SER A 111 -17.58 11.94 15.01
CA SER A 111 -17.61 13.31 14.51
C SER A 111 -16.43 13.60 13.59
N TYR A 112 -16.53 14.65 12.79
CA TYR A 112 -15.44 15.10 11.92
C TYR A 112 -14.12 15.28 12.68
N TYR A 113 -14.14 15.94 13.84
CA TYR A 113 -12.93 16.16 14.65
C TYR A 113 -12.34 14.87 15.20
N GLN A 114 -13.18 13.93 15.61
CA GLN A 114 -12.71 12.62 16.06
C GLN A 114 -12.05 11.84 14.92
N ASN A 115 -12.65 11.84 13.71
CA ASN A 115 -12.06 11.25 12.53
C ASN A 115 -10.68 11.83 12.22
N ILE A 116 -10.56 13.17 12.16
CA ILE A 116 -9.29 13.84 11.90
C ILE A 116 -8.25 13.50 12.96
N THR A 117 -8.63 13.52 14.24
CA THR A 117 -7.70 13.20 15.33
C THR A 117 -7.20 11.76 15.27
N ALA A 118 -8.11 10.81 15.03
CA ALA A 118 -7.77 9.40 14.89
C ALA A 118 -6.89 9.16 13.64
N ALA A 119 -7.24 9.78 12.50
CA ALA A 119 -6.46 9.69 11.27
C ALA A 119 -5.03 10.22 11.44
N ILE A 120 -4.85 11.41 12.03
CA ILE A 120 -3.52 11.97 12.29
C ILE A 120 -2.69 11.01 13.15
N LYS A 121 -3.29 10.46 14.20
CA LYS A 121 -2.60 9.54 15.11
C LYS A 121 -2.10 8.29 14.41
N VAL A 122 -2.94 7.64 13.60
CA VAL A 122 -2.55 6.40 12.90
C VAL A 122 -1.61 6.68 11.74
N LEU A 123 -1.83 7.77 10.98
CA LEU A 123 -0.94 8.16 9.88
C LEU A 123 0.48 8.46 10.38
N ASN A 124 0.64 9.12 11.53
CA ASN A 124 1.96 9.34 12.13
C ASN A 124 2.68 8.02 12.44
N GLN A 125 1.96 6.98 12.88
CA GLN A 125 2.55 5.65 13.11
C GLN A 125 2.98 4.99 11.79
N ILE A 126 2.13 5.07 10.75
CA ILE A 126 2.42 4.53 9.41
C ILE A 126 3.66 5.21 8.83
N VAL A 127 3.70 6.55 8.87
CA VAL A 127 4.84 7.35 8.36
C VAL A 127 6.12 7.00 9.08
N ALA A 128 6.08 6.89 10.42
CA ALA A 128 7.26 6.51 11.21
C ALA A 128 7.78 5.13 10.80
N TYR A 129 6.88 4.12 10.68
CA TYR A 129 7.27 2.78 10.30
C TYR A 129 7.81 2.70 8.86
N ALA A 130 7.15 3.35 7.90
CA ALA A 130 7.63 3.41 6.51
C ALA A 130 9.02 4.04 6.42
N LYS A 131 9.24 5.14 7.16
CA LYS A 131 10.55 5.81 7.22
C LYS A 131 11.65 4.90 7.78
N GLU A 132 11.38 4.09 8.81
CA GLU A 132 12.33 3.10 9.32
C GLU A 132 12.74 2.08 8.25
N LYS A 133 11.85 1.79 7.31
CA LYS A 133 12.10 0.89 6.18
C LYS A 133 12.68 1.60 4.94
N GLY A 134 12.97 2.89 5.02
CA GLY A 134 13.51 3.68 3.91
C GLY A 134 12.48 4.09 2.85
N MET A 135 11.20 4.06 3.19
CA MET A 135 10.10 4.43 2.30
C MET A 135 9.47 5.76 2.72
N GLU A 136 8.93 6.48 1.75
CA GLU A 136 8.09 7.66 1.95
C GLU A 136 6.61 7.28 1.90
N CYS A 137 5.75 7.96 2.69
CA CYS A 137 4.31 7.78 2.60
C CYS A 137 3.68 8.83 1.68
N ALA A 138 2.82 8.38 0.79
CA ALA A 138 1.90 9.22 0.04
C ALA A 138 0.47 8.96 0.52
N ILE A 139 -0.18 10.00 1.03
CA ILE A 139 -1.53 9.89 1.57
C ILE A 139 -2.53 10.19 0.47
N VAL A 140 -3.43 9.24 0.22
CA VAL A 140 -4.53 9.35 -0.74
C VAL A 140 -5.81 9.67 0.02
N ASN A 141 -6.51 10.72 -0.38
CA ASN A 141 -7.73 11.19 0.30
C ASN A 141 -9.05 10.69 -0.32
N CYS A 142 -8.99 9.75 -1.24
CA CYS A 142 -10.16 9.26 -1.98
C CYS A 142 -11.21 8.53 -1.13
N MET A 143 -10.84 8.07 0.07
CA MET A 143 -11.71 7.33 0.99
C MET A 143 -12.17 8.17 2.20
N MET A 144 -11.87 9.45 2.24
CA MET A 144 -12.23 10.35 3.35
C MET A 144 -13.67 10.87 3.27
N GLY A 145 -14.55 10.13 2.60
CA GLY A 145 -16.00 10.32 2.68
C GLY A 145 -16.44 11.79 2.55
N GLY A 146 -16.09 12.43 1.49
CA GLY A 146 -16.57 13.76 1.21
C GLY A 146 -17.67 13.72 0.17
N ASN A 147 -18.89 13.60 0.57
CA ASN A 147 -20.03 14.05 -0.23
C ASN A 147 -20.52 15.38 0.35
#